data_8ba4e4d447af2f6b6d8004b5d6fc24d3
#
_entry.id   8ba4e4d447af2f6b6d8004b5d6fc24d3
#
_cell.length_a   1.000
_cell.length_b   1.000
_cell.length_c   1.000
_cell.angle_alpha   90.00
_cell.angle_beta   90.00
_cell.angle_gamma   90.00
#
_symmetry.space_group_name_H-M   'P 1'
#
loop_
_entity.id
_entity.type
_entity.pdbx_description
1 polymer ?
#
loop_
_entity_poly.entity_id
_entity_poly.type
_entity_poly.pdbx_seq_one_letter_code
_entity_poly.pdbx_strand_id
1 'polypeptide(L)'
;MEKRIVFYDFETPYNQEQISKRLIENQFTKDANSGFNLQKINNSGIYFRHIKKIINIDTVVTPFGEKYENTTITYATNEVKITDKSLHIINPSRSLTPFRTDLLKSLGFQCTISNKNIELSSLLLSLREKNINITLTDIELTTYDLFKDARVKMVISSNSDLISKAESYLNDIKSKITKIGFSLPFDDEDYFIEIGCKGTLKISGDLIEDKLEYYIINDILSLDD
;
A
#
# COMPACT_ATOMS: atom_id res chain seq x y z
N MET A 1 -6.38 4.16 15.27
CA MET A 1 -5.12 4.11 14.48
C MET A 1 -5.42 3.96 13.01
N GLU A 2 -4.42 4.22 12.13
CA GLU A 2 -4.54 3.98 10.69
C GLU A 2 -3.27 3.26 10.22
N LYS A 3 -3.44 2.17 9.45
CA LYS A 3 -2.36 1.42 8.81
C LYS A 3 -2.62 1.40 7.31
N ARG A 4 -1.61 1.73 6.51
CA ARG A 4 -1.67 1.70 5.05
C ARG A 4 -0.70 0.68 4.51
N ILE A 5 -1.13 -0.10 3.51
CA ILE A 5 -0.28 -1.06 2.83
C ILE A 5 -0.44 -0.86 1.33
N VAL A 6 0.66 -0.91 0.61
CA VAL A 6 0.67 -0.90 -0.85
C VAL A 6 1.32 -2.19 -1.34
N PHE A 7 0.60 -2.89 -2.19
CA PHE A 7 1.02 -4.17 -2.77
C PHE A 7 1.57 -3.96 -4.19
N TYR A 8 2.64 -4.65 -4.46
CA TYR A 8 3.24 -4.73 -5.80
C TYR A 8 3.43 -6.19 -6.16
N ASP A 9 3.29 -6.52 -7.45
CA ASP A 9 3.82 -7.75 -8.00
C ASP A 9 5.35 -7.62 -8.06
N PHE A 10 6.05 -8.64 -7.59
CA PHE A 10 7.49 -8.66 -7.49
C PHE A 10 8.04 -9.94 -8.10
N GLU A 11 8.90 -9.80 -9.09
CA GLU A 11 9.54 -10.90 -9.78
C GLU A 11 11.05 -10.71 -9.78
N THR A 12 11.79 -11.75 -9.43
CA THR A 12 13.25 -11.75 -9.43
C THR A 12 13.76 -13.19 -9.59
N PRO A 13 14.92 -13.41 -10.23
CA PRO A 13 15.57 -14.71 -10.27
C PRO A 13 16.24 -15.11 -8.95
N TYR A 14 16.31 -14.19 -7.97
CA TYR A 14 17.00 -14.42 -6.71
C TYR A 14 16.07 -15.07 -5.68
N ASN A 15 16.62 -16.05 -4.94
CA ASN A 15 15.96 -16.61 -3.77
C ASN A 15 16.07 -15.67 -2.55
N GLN A 16 15.39 -16.00 -1.46
CA GLN A 16 15.35 -15.18 -0.25
C GLN A 16 16.75 -14.93 0.36
N GLU A 17 17.64 -15.92 0.34
CA GLU A 17 19.01 -15.80 0.85
C GLU A 17 19.83 -14.80 0.02
N GLN A 18 19.73 -14.90 -1.31
CA GLN A 18 20.43 -14.01 -2.22
C GLN A 18 19.93 -12.56 -2.12
N ILE A 19 18.60 -12.37 -1.99
CA ILE A 19 17.99 -11.04 -1.76
C ILE A 19 18.52 -10.47 -0.45
N SER A 20 18.47 -11.25 0.63
CA SER A 20 18.88 -10.81 1.97
C SER A 20 20.35 -10.40 2.01
N LYS A 21 21.25 -11.19 1.36
CA LYS A 21 22.66 -10.86 1.25
C LYS A 21 22.86 -9.51 0.56
N ARG A 22 22.17 -9.27 -0.56
CA ARG A 22 22.26 -8.00 -1.29
C ARG A 22 21.72 -6.81 -0.50
N LEU A 23 20.65 -7.00 0.29
CA LEU A 23 20.15 -5.97 1.19
C LEU A 23 21.17 -5.63 2.29
N ILE A 24 21.88 -6.64 2.84
CA ILE A 24 22.94 -6.44 3.83
C ILE A 24 24.14 -5.72 3.22
N GLU A 25 24.55 -6.06 2.00
CA GLU A 25 25.61 -5.37 1.27
C GLU A 25 25.30 -3.88 1.03
N ASN A 26 24.00 -3.52 0.96
CA ASN A 26 23.52 -2.15 0.82
C ASN A 26 22.87 -1.62 2.10
N GLN A 27 23.40 -2.02 3.26
CA GLN A 27 22.90 -1.62 4.57
C GLN A 27 23.01 -0.10 4.76
N PHE A 28 21.98 0.47 5.42
CA PHE A 28 22.03 1.86 5.84
C PHE A 28 23.07 2.06 6.94
N THR A 29 24.01 2.96 6.70
CA THR A 29 25.07 3.33 7.64
C THR A 29 24.98 4.82 7.97
N LYS A 30 25.72 5.27 8.99
CA LYS A 30 25.74 6.66 9.44
C LYS A 30 26.09 7.66 8.32
N ASP A 31 26.98 7.24 7.41
CA ASP A 31 27.49 8.08 6.32
C ASP A 31 26.70 7.88 5.01
N ALA A 32 25.78 6.91 4.96
CA ALA A 32 24.97 6.63 3.79
C ALA A 32 23.81 7.64 3.65
N ASN A 33 23.48 8.00 2.41
CA ASN A 33 22.29 8.80 2.11
C ASN A 33 21.01 7.96 2.07
N SER A 34 21.11 6.67 1.77
CA SER A 34 20.00 5.69 1.81
C SER A 34 20.57 4.29 1.96
N GLY A 35 19.71 3.35 2.33
CA GLY A 35 20.09 1.94 2.46
C GLY A 35 18.98 1.13 3.15
N PHE A 36 19.31 -0.11 3.44
CA PHE A 36 18.39 -1.09 4.00
C PHE A 36 18.78 -1.48 5.42
N ASN A 37 17.78 -1.84 6.22
CA ASN A 37 17.98 -2.45 7.52
C ASN A 37 17.15 -3.74 7.56
N LEU A 38 17.83 -4.88 7.40
CA LEU A 38 17.20 -6.19 7.46
C LEU A 38 16.74 -6.46 8.91
N GLN A 39 15.48 -6.86 9.07
CA GLN A 39 14.86 -7.09 10.37
C GLN A 39 14.67 -8.57 10.66
N LYS A 40 14.06 -9.32 9.70
CA LYS A 40 13.69 -10.71 9.92
C LYS A 40 13.61 -11.44 8.58
N ILE A 41 13.98 -12.71 8.60
CA ILE A 41 13.77 -13.66 7.51
C ILE A 41 13.06 -14.87 8.11
N ASN A 42 11.97 -15.29 7.49
CA ASN A 42 11.25 -16.50 7.87
C ASN A 42 10.50 -17.08 6.65
N ASN A 43 9.74 -18.15 6.87
CA ASN A 43 8.95 -18.79 5.80
C ASN A 43 7.90 -17.87 5.16
N SER A 44 7.45 -16.82 5.84
CA SER A 44 6.48 -15.86 5.30
C SER A 44 7.14 -14.68 4.55
N GLY A 45 8.48 -14.65 4.45
CA GLY A 45 9.19 -13.68 3.65
C GLY A 45 10.36 -12.97 4.34
N ILE A 46 10.84 -11.94 3.69
CA ILE A 46 11.95 -11.08 4.13
C ILE A 46 11.36 -9.75 4.60
N TYR A 47 11.66 -9.37 5.83
CA TYR A 47 11.22 -8.11 6.44
C TYR A 47 12.40 -7.17 6.61
N PHE A 48 12.29 -5.96 6.11
CA PHE A 48 13.34 -4.95 6.20
C PHE A 48 12.76 -3.53 6.18
N ARG A 49 13.59 -2.57 6.56
CA ARG A 49 13.30 -1.15 6.40
C ARG A 49 14.21 -0.55 5.34
N HIS A 50 13.65 0.25 4.46
CA HIS A 50 14.43 1.18 3.64
C HIS A 50 14.43 2.53 4.31
N ILE A 51 15.62 3.13 4.46
CA ILE A 51 15.82 4.40 5.13
C ILE A 51 16.46 5.37 4.13
N LYS A 52 15.87 6.55 4.00
CA LYS A 52 16.40 7.65 3.17
C LYS A 52 16.64 8.88 4.03
N LYS A 53 17.87 9.36 4.07
CA LYS A 53 18.25 10.64 4.68
C LYS A 53 17.81 11.78 3.78
N ILE A 54 17.13 12.77 4.36
CA ILE A 54 16.67 13.97 3.68
C ILE A 54 17.32 15.17 4.39
N ILE A 55 18.05 15.95 3.63
CA ILE A 55 18.72 17.16 4.13
C ILE A 55 17.95 18.35 3.55
N ASN A 56 17.34 19.15 4.41
CA ASN A 56 16.69 20.40 4.05
C ASN A 56 17.57 21.56 4.52
N ILE A 57 17.83 22.47 3.61
CA ILE A 57 18.58 23.69 3.89
C ILE A 57 17.64 24.87 3.69
N ASP A 58 17.28 25.53 4.78
CA ASP A 58 16.40 26.69 4.79
C ASP A 58 17.25 27.98 4.99
N THR A 59 17.11 28.91 4.05
CA THR A 59 17.74 30.23 4.20
C THR A 59 16.78 31.18 4.92
N VAL A 60 17.15 31.58 6.13
CA VAL A 60 16.42 32.56 6.92
C VAL A 60 17.06 33.94 6.71
N VAL A 61 16.27 34.92 6.32
CA VAL A 61 16.72 36.33 6.21
C VAL A 61 16.17 37.08 7.40
N THR A 62 17.06 37.69 8.19
CA THR A 62 16.66 38.55 9.32
C THR A 62 16.07 39.87 8.83
N PRO A 63 15.32 40.60 9.67
CA PRO A 63 14.86 41.97 9.35
C PRO A 63 16.00 42.96 9.04
N PHE A 64 17.24 42.65 9.42
CA PHE A 64 18.43 43.44 9.15
C PHE A 64 19.17 43.05 7.87
N GLY A 65 18.63 42.08 7.08
CA GLY A 65 19.20 41.62 5.82
C GLY A 65 20.28 40.53 5.94
N GLU A 66 20.56 40.08 7.16
CA GLU A 66 21.50 38.97 7.37
C GLU A 66 20.89 37.65 6.96
N LYS A 67 21.68 36.77 6.31
CA LYS A 67 21.26 35.44 5.85
C LYS A 67 21.91 34.34 6.68
N TYR A 68 21.09 33.44 7.18
CA TYR A 68 21.54 32.25 7.89
C TYR A 68 20.99 30.99 7.19
N GLU A 69 21.84 29.98 7.07
CA GLU A 69 21.42 28.65 6.60
C GLU A 69 21.14 27.77 7.80
N ASN A 70 19.93 27.25 7.85
CA ASN A 70 19.51 26.25 8.83
C ASN A 70 19.41 24.89 8.15
N THR A 71 20.22 23.91 8.57
CA THR A 71 20.22 22.57 8.03
C THR A 71 19.45 21.63 8.94
N THR A 72 18.37 21.06 8.42
CA THR A 72 17.56 20.04 9.11
C THR A 72 17.73 18.69 8.44
N ILE A 73 18.02 17.67 9.23
CA ILE A 73 18.14 16.30 8.75
C ILE A 73 16.92 15.50 9.24
N THR A 74 16.19 14.91 8.30
CA THR A 74 15.06 14.01 8.56
C THR A 74 15.26 12.69 7.85
N TYR A 75 14.49 11.67 8.21
CA TYR A 75 14.57 10.35 7.61
C TYR A 75 13.19 9.91 7.13
N ALA A 76 13.09 9.51 5.86
CA ALA A 76 11.94 8.79 5.35
C ALA A 76 12.21 7.28 5.49
N THR A 77 11.27 6.56 6.10
CA THR A 77 11.38 5.12 6.32
C THR A 77 10.20 4.42 5.67
N ASN A 78 10.47 3.31 4.98
CA ASN A 78 9.45 2.40 4.47
C ASN A 78 9.69 1.03 5.12
N GLU A 79 8.68 0.46 5.73
CA GLU A 79 8.68 -0.92 6.19
C GLU A 79 8.23 -1.82 5.06
N VAL A 80 8.99 -2.86 4.78
CA VAL A 80 8.81 -3.69 3.59
C VAL A 80 8.83 -5.17 3.95
N LYS A 81 7.88 -5.91 3.38
CA LYS A 81 7.85 -7.38 3.36
C LYS A 81 7.96 -7.83 1.90
N ILE A 82 8.89 -8.71 1.59
CA ILE A 82 8.95 -9.43 0.31
C ILE A 82 8.54 -10.88 0.56
N THR A 83 7.54 -11.35 -0.17
CA THR A 83 7.15 -12.77 -0.29
C THR A 83 7.68 -13.34 -1.60
N ASP A 84 7.32 -14.56 -1.95
CA ASP A 84 7.78 -15.18 -3.20
C ASP A 84 7.31 -14.44 -4.46
N LYS A 85 6.13 -13.81 -4.44
CA LYS A 85 5.52 -13.17 -5.62
C LYS A 85 5.12 -11.72 -5.38
N SER A 86 5.18 -11.24 -4.15
CA SER A 86 4.65 -9.93 -3.80
C SER A 86 5.61 -9.10 -2.94
N LEU A 87 5.46 -7.80 -3.04
CA LEU A 87 6.17 -6.83 -2.22
C LEU A 87 5.14 -5.93 -1.56
N HIS A 88 5.13 -5.92 -0.22
CA HIS A 88 4.23 -5.12 0.60
C HIS A 88 5.01 -3.96 1.20
N ILE A 89 4.51 -2.74 1.07
CA ILE A 89 5.08 -1.56 1.73
C ILE A 89 4.07 -1.07 2.76
N ILE A 90 4.46 -1.15 4.03
CA ILE A 90 3.64 -0.80 5.17
C ILE A 90 3.91 0.65 5.54
N ASN A 91 2.86 1.45 5.73
CA ASN A 91 2.93 2.88 6.01
C ASN A 91 3.91 3.62 5.08
N PRO A 92 3.65 3.58 3.76
CA PRO A 92 4.56 4.09 2.76
C PRO A 92 4.85 5.57 2.97
N SER A 93 6.11 5.97 2.78
CA SER A 93 6.49 7.37 2.72
C SER A 93 5.83 8.08 1.53
N ARG A 94 5.77 9.43 1.56
CA ARG A 94 5.12 10.23 0.51
C ARG A 94 5.61 9.92 -0.91
N SER A 95 6.87 9.53 -1.05
CA SER A 95 7.46 9.14 -2.34
C SER A 95 8.17 7.80 -2.22
N LEU A 96 7.77 6.84 -3.02
CA LEU A 96 8.40 5.52 -3.11
C LEU A 96 9.49 5.42 -4.18
N THR A 97 9.72 6.49 -4.95
CA THR A 97 10.75 6.50 -6.00
C THR A 97 12.15 6.20 -5.46
N PRO A 98 12.62 6.80 -4.36
CA PRO A 98 13.93 6.47 -3.81
C PRO A 98 14.05 4.99 -3.41
N PHE A 99 13.04 4.46 -2.72
CA PHE A 99 12.99 3.06 -2.33
C PHE A 99 13.09 2.13 -3.55
N ARG A 100 12.24 2.35 -4.57
CA ARG A 100 12.23 1.52 -5.78
C ARG A 100 13.58 1.57 -6.51
N THR A 101 14.17 2.74 -6.62
CA THR A 101 15.49 2.93 -7.25
C THR A 101 16.59 2.19 -6.50
N ASP A 102 16.61 2.30 -5.18
CA ASP A 102 17.63 1.68 -4.35
C ASP A 102 17.48 0.13 -4.35
N LEU A 103 16.23 -0.37 -4.31
CA LEU A 103 15.96 -1.81 -4.39
C LEU A 103 16.38 -2.39 -5.76
N LEU A 104 16.03 -1.71 -6.86
CA LEU A 104 16.44 -2.12 -8.20
C LEU A 104 17.97 -2.15 -8.33
N LYS A 105 18.69 -1.15 -7.82
CA LYS A 105 20.16 -1.10 -7.82
C LYS A 105 20.77 -2.23 -6.98
N SER A 106 20.25 -2.45 -5.77
CA SER A 106 20.78 -3.50 -4.87
C SER A 106 20.61 -4.88 -5.47
N LEU A 107 19.55 -5.11 -6.24
CA LEU A 107 19.30 -6.36 -6.95
C LEU A 107 19.91 -6.40 -8.37
N GLY A 108 20.80 -5.46 -8.70
CA GLY A 108 21.48 -5.42 -9.99
C GLY A 108 20.53 -5.25 -11.17
N PHE A 109 19.41 -4.59 -10.98
CA PHE A 109 18.32 -4.40 -11.97
C PHE A 109 17.72 -5.73 -12.49
N GLN A 110 17.85 -6.82 -11.74
CA GLN A 110 17.31 -8.13 -12.09
C GLN A 110 16.01 -8.41 -11.28
N CYS A 111 15.16 -7.42 -11.18
CA CYS A 111 13.82 -7.58 -10.62
C CYS A 111 12.83 -6.65 -11.31
N THR A 112 11.57 -7.08 -11.32
CA THR A 112 10.44 -6.29 -11.80
C THR A 112 9.54 -5.93 -10.62
N ILE A 113 9.13 -4.67 -10.55
CA ILE A 113 8.18 -4.17 -9.55
C ILE A 113 7.04 -3.49 -10.30
N SER A 114 5.88 -4.11 -10.34
CA SER A 114 4.68 -3.57 -10.99
C SER A 114 3.55 -3.38 -9.98
N ASN A 115 2.62 -2.47 -10.28
CA ASN A 115 1.49 -2.25 -9.39
C ASN A 115 0.60 -3.50 -9.38
N LYS A 116 0.24 -3.98 -8.20
CA LYS A 116 -0.77 -5.03 -8.05
C LYS A 116 -2.11 -4.52 -8.52
N ASN A 117 -2.77 -5.25 -9.41
CA ASN A 117 -4.15 -4.98 -9.81
C ASN A 117 -5.10 -5.88 -9.04
N ILE A 118 -6.07 -5.27 -8.34
CA ILE A 118 -7.15 -5.99 -7.64
C ILE A 118 -8.43 -5.72 -8.41
N GLU A 119 -9.08 -6.79 -8.89
CA GLU A 119 -10.40 -6.68 -9.53
C GLU A 119 -11.48 -6.62 -8.45
N LEU A 120 -11.89 -5.38 -8.11
CA LEU A 120 -12.78 -5.13 -6.97
C LEU A 120 -14.20 -5.67 -7.17
N SER A 121 -14.66 -5.79 -8.41
CA SER A 121 -15.97 -6.42 -8.70
C SER A 121 -15.95 -7.90 -8.32
N SER A 122 -14.91 -8.61 -8.74
CA SER A 122 -14.72 -10.03 -8.39
C SER A 122 -14.51 -10.23 -6.89
N LEU A 123 -13.78 -9.31 -6.25
CA LEU A 123 -13.59 -9.33 -4.80
C LEU A 123 -14.94 -9.21 -4.07
N LEU A 124 -15.81 -8.27 -4.45
CA LEU A 124 -17.13 -8.11 -3.82
C LEU A 124 -18.00 -9.37 -3.97
N LEU A 125 -17.96 -10.02 -5.13
CA LEU A 125 -18.66 -11.29 -5.34
C LEU A 125 -18.11 -12.40 -4.42
N SER A 126 -16.79 -12.53 -4.34
CA SER A 126 -16.12 -13.51 -3.46
C SER A 126 -16.43 -13.28 -1.98
N LEU A 127 -16.46 -12.03 -1.52
CA LEU A 127 -16.82 -11.69 -0.12
C LEU A 127 -18.24 -12.14 0.20
N ARG A 128 -19.17 -11.96 -0.73
CA ARG A 128 -20.55 -12.41 -0.59
C ARG A 128 -20.67 -13.94 -0.59
N GLU A 129 -20.01 -14.63 -1.52
CA GLU A 129 -20.02 -16.09 -1.61
C GLU A 129 -19.43 -16.75 -0.36
N LYS A 130 -18.37 -16.19 0.20
CA LYS A 130 -17.75 -16.64 1.44
C LYS A 130 -18.58 -16.28 2.70
N ASN A 131 -19.71 -15.58 2.57
CA ASN A 131 -20.55 -15.08 3.67
C ASN A 131 -19.73 -14.31 4.73
N ILE A 132 -18.72 -13.55 4.31
CA ILE A 132 -17.95 -12.71 5.21
C ILE A 132 -18.85 -11.57 5.67
N ASN A 133 -19.00 -11.42 6.98
CA ASN A 133 -19.85 -10.38 7.57
C ASN A 133 -19.18 -9.00 7.39
N ILE A 134 -19.54 -8.31 6.33
CA ILE A 134 -19.10 -6.94 6.05
C ILE A 134 -20.30 -6.04 5.78
N THR A 135 -20.13 -4.74 6.01
CA THR A 135 -21.08 -3.71 5.59
C THR A 135 -20.36 -2.79 4.61
N LEU A 136 -20.68 -2.89 3.32
CA LEU A 136 -20.13 -2.04 2.26
C LEU A 136 -20.73 -0.64 2.36
N THR A 137 -19.92 0.36 2.72
CA THR A 137 -20.38 1.73 2.94
C THR A 137 -19.94 2.70 1.86
N ASP A 138 -18.84 2.42 1.16
CA ASP A 138 -18.24 3.34 0.21
C ASP A 138 -17.84 2.62 -1.07
N ILE A 139 -18.22 3.22 -2.21
CA ILE A 139 -17.82 2.75 -3.54
C ILE A 139 -17.34 3.95 -4.36
N GLU A 140 -16.14 3.85 -4.92
CA GLU A 140 -15.62 4.80 -5.88
C GLU A 140 -15.65 4.18 -7.28
N LEU A 141 -16.33 4.82 -8.22
CA LEU A 141 -16.50 4.40 -9.60
C LEU A 141 -15.81 5.37 -10.56
N THR A 142 -15.29 4.84 -11.64
CA THR A 142 -14.83 5.64 -12.79
C THR A 142 -15.53 5.16 -14.05
N THR A 143 -16.13 6.08 -14.81
CA THR A 143 -16.75 5.80 -16.10
C THR A 143 -16.35 6.83 -17.14
N TYR A 144 -16.38 6.45 -18.42
CA TYR A 144 -16.12 7.31 -19.58
C TYR A 144 -17.39 7.49 -20.44
N ASP A 145 -18.48 6.79 -20.11
CA ASP A 145 -19.66 6.70 -20.96
C ASP A 145 -20.73 7.76 -20.66
N LEU A 146 -20.65 8.45 -19.50
CA LEU A 146 -21.67 9.45 -19.11
C LEU A 146 -21.58 10.74 -19.93
N PHE A 147 -20.38 11.13 -20.35
CA PHE A 147 -20.15 12.31 -21.20
C PHE A 147 -19.10 11.97 -22.24
N LYS A 148 -19.32 12.42 -23.47
CA LYS A 148 -18.36 12.25 -24.55
C LYS A 148 -17.02 12.90 -24.16
N ASP A 149 -15.95 12.12 -24.28
CA ASP A 149 -14.56 12.54 -24.02
C ASP A 149 -14.27 12.99 -22.57
N ALA A 150 -15.12 12.63 -21.61
CA ALA A 150 -14.92 12.98 -20.21
C ALA A 150 -14.83 11.75 -19.30
N ARG A 151 -13.83 11.75 -18.41
CA ARG A 151 -13.74 10.80 -17.32
C ARG A 151 -14.53 11.32 -16.14
N VAL A 152 -15.55 10.56 -15.71
CA VAL A 152 -16.36 10.88 -14.53
C VAL A 152 -15.92 9.95 -13.38
N LYS A 153 -15.66 10.55 -12.23
CA LYS A 153 -15.42 9.86 -10.97
C LYS A 153 -16.62 10.10 -10.06
N MET A 154 -17.23 9.04 -9.58
CA MET A 154 -18.34 9.07 -8.64
C MET A 154 -17.92 8.42 -7.34
N VAL A 155 -18.36 8.99 -6.23
CA VAL A 155 -18.23 8.40 -4.89
C VAL A 155 -19.64 8.25 -4.34
N ILE A 156 -19.95 7.03 -3.93
CA ILE A 156 -21.24 6.68 -3.31
C ILE A 156 -20.91 6.27 -1.89
N SER A 157 -21.47 6.98 -0.90
CA SER A 157 -21.34 6.65 0.51
C SER A 157 -22.71 6.47 1.14
N SER A 158 -22.84 5.51 2.05
CA SER A 158 -24.10 5.19 2.73
C SER A 158 -23.83 4.68 4.15
N ASN A 159 -24.76 4.96 5.06
CA ASN A 159 -24.75 4.38 6.40
C ASN A 159 -25.38 2.97 6.46
N SER A 160 -25.85 2.45 5.32
CA SER A 160 -26.40 1.10 5.19
C SER A 160 -25.63 0.35 4.09
N ASP A 161 -25.71 -0.98 4.12
CA ASP A 161 -25.03 -1.82 3.16
C ASP A 161 -25.39 -1.49 1.70
N LEU A 162 -24.36 -1.28 0.89
CA LEU A 162 -24.46 -0.95 -0.54
C LEU A 162 -24.32 -2.17 -1.47
N ILE A 163 -24.06 -3.37 -0.96
CA ILE A 163 -23.77 -4.56 -1.81
C ILE A 163 -24.89 -4.80 -2.81
N SER A 164 -26.15 -4.79 -2.36
CA SER A 164 -27.31 -5.02 -3.23
C SER A 164 -27.53 -3.91 -4.25
N LYS A 165 -27.16 -2.67 -3.92
CA LYS A 165 -27.29 -1.51 -4.80
C LYS A 165 -26.13 -1.41 -5.80
N ALA A 166 -24.94 -1.86 -5.41
CA ALA A 166 -23.76 -1.83 -6.26
C ALA A 166 -23.98 -2.62 -7.55
N GLU A 167 -24.63 -3.78 -7.48
CA GLU A 167 -24.93 -4.62 -8.65
C GLU A 167 -25.78 -3.89 -9.70
N SER A 168 -26.79 -3.11 -9.30
CA SER A 168 -27.61 -2.35 -10.23
C SER A 168 -26.81 -1.25 -10.93
N TYR A 169 -25.97 -0.53 -10.20
CA TYR A 169 -25.13 0.53 -10.78
C TYR A 169 -24.03 -0.01 -11.70
N LEU A 170 -23.50 -1.20 -11.42
CA LEU A 170 -22.47 -1.84 -12.25
C LEU A 170 -23.01 -2.34 -13.59
N ASN A 171 -24.27 -2.79 -13.62
CA ASN A 171 -24.91 -3.32 -14.83
C ASN A 171 -25.40 -2.20 -15.77
N ASP A 172 -25.81 -1.06 -15.23
CA ASP A 172 -26.40 0.02 -16.01
C ASP A 172 -25.40 0.98 -16.64
N ILE A 173 -24.19 1.07 -16.05
CA ILE A 173 -23.15 2.01 -16.51
C ILE A 173 -21.86 1.19 -16.68
N LYS A 174 -21.22 1.28 -17.86
CA LYS A 174 -19.88 0.72 -18.09
C LYS A 174 -18.86 1.41 -17.19
N SER A 175 -18.93 1.15 -15.91
CA SER A 175 -18.08 1.75 -14.89
C SER A 175 -17.10 0.73 -14.33
N LYS A 176 -15.93 1.23 -13.94
CA LYS A 176 -14.93 0.44 -13.22
C LYS A 176 -14.89 0.87 -11.77
N ILE A 177 -15.03 -0.08 -10.84
CA ILE A 177 -14.81 0.18 -9.42
C ILE A 177 -13.30 0.47 -9.23
N THR A 178 -12.98 1.60 -8.62
CA THR A 178 -11.59 2.00 -8.35
C THR A 178 -11.22 1.91 -6.89
N LYS A 179 -12.22 1.96 -6.00
CA LYS A 179 -12.04 1.80 -4.55
C LYS A 179 -13.35 1.32 -3.92
N ILE A 180 -13.22 0.51 -2.87
CA ILE A 180 -14.31 0.13 -1.98
C ILE A 180 -13.93 0.42 -0.54
N GLY A 181 -14.92 0.75 0.29
CA GLY A 181 -14.79 0.92 1.74
C GLY A 181 -15.90 0.16 2.45
N PHE A 182 -15.55 -0.61 3.47
CA PHE A 182 -16.50 -1.41 4.23
C PHE A 182 -16.10 -1.51 5.71
N SER A 183 -17.11 -1.70 6.57
CA SER A 183 -16.89 -2.09 7.96
C SER A 183 -16.74 -3.60 8.04
N LEU A 184 -15.77 -4.04 8.83
CA LEU A 184 -15.46 -5.43 9.12
C LEU A 184 -15.42 -5.64 10.64
N PRO A 185 -16.40 -6.34 11.24
CA PRO A 185 -16.30 -6.79 12.62
C PRO A 185 -15.27 -7.93 12.71
N PHE A 186 -14.33 -7.81 13.63
CA PHE A 186 -13.28 -8.79 13.89
C PHE A 186 -12.86 -8.75 15.37
N ASP A 187 -12.87 -9.91 16.07
CA ASP A 187 -12.52 -10.05 17.48
C ASP A 187 -13.22 -9.00 18.39
N ASP A 188 -14.55 -8.86 18.25
CA ASP A 188 -15.42 -7.93 19.00
C ASP A 188 -15.14 -6.43 18.76
N GLU A 189 -14.35 -6.08 17.76
CA GLU A 189 -14.11 -4.70 17.34
C GLU A 189 -14.55 -4.46 15.89
N ASP A 190 -14.88 -3.21 15.58
CA ASP A 190 -15.24 -2.78 14.22
C ASP A 190 -14.08 -2.04 13.55
N TYR A 191 -13.70 -2.53 12.38
CA TYR A 191 -12.65 -1.92 11.57
C TYR A 191 -13.21 -1.37 10.27
N PHE A 192 -12.71 -0.23 9.85
CA PHE A 192 -13.01 0.31 8.53
C PHE A 192 -11.86 -0.02 7.57
N ILE A 193 -12.19 -0.70 6.48
CA ILE A 193 -11.26 -1.19 5.48
C ILE A 193 -11.52 -0.47 4.16
N GLU A 194 -10.49 0.13 3.58
CA GLU A 194 -10.53 0.66 2.21
C GLU A 194 -9.58 -0.14 1.31
N ILE A 195 -10.06 -0.60 0.16
CA ILE A 195 -9.27 -1.33 -0.84
C ILE A 195 -9.36 -0.59 -2.17
N GLY A 196 -8.21 -0.29 -2.76
CA GLY A 196 -8.11 0.31 -4.08
C GLY A 196 -7.66 -0.67 -5.14
N CYS A 197 -8.18 -0.54 -6.35
CA CYS A 197 -7.89 -1.42 -7.50
C CYS A 197 -6.40 -1.45 -7.90
N LYS A 198 -5.59 -0.51 -7.42
CA LYS A 198 -4.14 -0.46 -7.66
C LYS A 198 -3.31 -1.07 -6.52
N GLY A 199 -3.88 -2.04 -5.81
CA GLY A 199 -3.18 -2.73 -4.72
C GLY A 199 -2.93 -1.83 -3.51
N THR A 200 -3.90 -1.04 -3.11
CA THR A 200 -3.82 -0.23 -1.88
C THR A 200 -4.81 -0.75 -0.85
N LEU A 201 -4.36 -0.90 0.38
CA LEU A 201 -5.16 -1.27 1.54
C LEU A 201 -4.97 -0.22 2.62
N LYS A 202 -6.07 0.20 3.23
CA LYS A 202 -6.08 1.04 4.42
C LYS A 202 -6.97 0.41 5.47
N ILE A 203 -6.45 0.26 6.67
CA ILE A 203 -7.14 -0.27 7.83
C ILE A 203 -7.24 0.85 8.85
N SER A 204 -8.44 1.12 9.36
CA SER A 204 -8.70 2.10 10.42
C SER A 204 -9.47 1.45 11.56
N GLY A 205 -9.04 1.67 12.79
CA GLY A 205 -9.63 1.11 14.00
C GLY A 205 -8.85 1.54 15.23
N ASP A 206 -9.31 1.13 16.42
CA ASP A 206 -8.66 1.54 17.68
C ASP A 206 -7.32 0.83 17.87
N LEU A 207 -7.25 -0.47 17.66
CA LEU A 207 -6.03 -1.27 17.67
C LEU A 207 -5.97 -2.14 16.40
N ILE A 208 -4.87 -2.11 15.67
CA ILE A 208 -4.69 -2.93 14.46
C ILE A 208 -3.69 -4.03 14.79
N GLU A 209 -4.19 -5.23 14.99
CA GLU A 209 -3.39 -6.42 15.28
C GLU A 209 -2.86 -7.10 14.01
N ASP A 210 -1.76 -7.83 14.14
CA ASP A 210 -1.17 -8.61 13.03
C ASP A 210 -2.12 -9.72 12.53
N LYS A 211 -3.00 -10.25 13.40
CA LYS A 211 -4.03 -11.23 13.03
C LYS A 211 -5.04 -10.68 12.03
N LEU A 212 -5.52 -9.45 12.25
CA LEU A 212 -6.45 -8.77 11.35
C LEU A 212 -5.79 -8.53 9.99
N GLU A 213 -4.54 -8.05 9.99
CA GLU A 213 -3.80 -7.85 8.74
C GLU A 213 -3.64 -9.16 7.97
N TYR A 214 -3.25 -10.23 8.65
CA TYR A 214 -3.13 -11.57 8.06
C TYR A 214 -4.45 -12.03 7.45
N TYR A 215 -5.55 -11.90 8.19
CA TYR A 215 -6.89 -12.26 7.72
C TYR A 215 -7.29 -11.46 6.47
N ILE A 216 -7.06 -10.14 6.45
CA ILE A 216 -7.41 -9.32 5.29
C ILE A 216 -6.57 -9.71 4.07
N ILE A 217 -5.27 -9.90 4.24
CA ILE A 217 -4.36 -10.18 3.12
C ILE A 217 -4.60 -11.58 2.53
N ASN A 218 -4.77 -12.60 3.36
CA ASN A 218 -4.84 -13.98 2.91
C ASN A 218 -6.28 -14.46 2.66
N ASP A 219 -7.21 -14.18 3.57
CA ASP A 219 -8.57 -14.73 3.46
C ASP A 219 -9.51 -13.82 2.65
N ILE A 220 -9.31 -12.50 2.72
CA ILE A 220 -10.11 -11.54 1.95
C ILE A 220 -9.50 -11.29 0.59
N LEU A 221 -8.23 -10.87 0.53
CA LEU A 221 -7.57 -10.47 -0.72
C LEU A 221 -6.93 -11.63 -1.48
N SER A 222 -6.61 -12.74 -0.81
CA SER A 222 -5.92 -13.91 -1.38
C SER A 222 -4.65 -13.50 -2.16
N LEU A 223 -3.81 -12.65 -1.57
CA LEU A 223 -2.64 -12.07 -2.24
C LEU A 223 -1.35 -12.88 -2.07
N ASP A 224 -1.25 -13.69 -1.03
CA ASP A 224 -0.07 -14.51 -0.70
C ASP A 224 -0.22 -15.99 -1.13
N ASP A 225 -1.31 -16.34 -1.85
CA ASP A 225 -1.55 -17.68 -2.40
C ASP A 225 -0.86 -17.93 -3.76
#